data_3e3f76239381e0eddf2b41c32bea3b6a
#
_entry.id   3e3f76239381e0eddf2b41c32bea3b6a
#
_cell.length_a   1.000
_cell.length_b   1.000
_cell.length_c   1.000
_cell.angle_alpha   90.00
_cell.angle_beta   90.00
_cell.angle_gamma   90.00
#
_symmetry.space_group_name_H-M   'P 1'
#
loop_
_entity.id
_entity.type
_entity.pdbx_description
1 polymer ?
#
loop_
_entity_poly.entity_id
_entity_poly.type
_entity_poly.pdbx_seq_one_letter_code
_entity_poly.pdbx_strand_id
1 'polypeptide(L)'
;MNTQTLLLILLVIAVVFGLGVVALNRRSSGGAGVKPVTSKPVTSTPVAEKVAKAVVVDTAVIEAPVIETPVVETPAPPKSRWGKTALSLAGVLGGVRARGGITNETWDDLEEALLKADVGIGVTDALLDSLRGRVKAKEITTADELLVALQREMTSRLEGANRELNFAQLDEGRINVWLFVGVNGVGKTTTIGKVSAQQAELGRSLVLAAGDTFRAAAAEQLGTWAERSGAELVRGAEGGDPSSVIFDGIQRAAAKGFDLVLGDTAGRLQNKSNLMDELRKVRRIADREPGQVTEVLLVIDA
;
A
#
# COMPACT_ATOMS: atom_id res chain seq x y z
N MET A 1 -30.48 49.27 7.72
CA MET A 1 -30.17 48.65 9.01
C MET A 1 -29.10 49.52 9.66
N ASN A 2 -29.39 50.10 10.81
CA ASN A 2 -28.50 51.10 11.44
C ASN A 2 -27.23 50.40 11.96
N THR A 3 -26.06 51.03 11.84
CA THR A 3 -24.73 50.51 12.29
C THR A 3 -24.76 50.05 13.75
N GLN A 4 -25.55 50.72 14.59
CA GLN A 4 -25.77 50.34 15.99
C GLN A 4 -26.51 48.99 16.15
N THR A 5 -27.50 48.72 15.27
CA THR A 5 -28.23 47.45 15.30
C THR A 5 -27.33 46.26 14.86
N LEU A 6 -26.45 46.50 13.89
CA LEU A 6 -25.49 45.49 13.43
C LEU A 6 -24.44 45.14 14.52
N LEU A 7 -23.94 46.14 15.23
CA LEU A 7 -23.02 45.98 16.36
C LEU A 7 -23.67 45.20 17.51
N LEU A 8 -24.94 45.47 17.79
CA LEU A 8 -25.66 44.78 18.86
C LEU A 8 -25.93 43.31 18.53
N ILE A 9 -26.24 42.99 17.27
CA ILE A 9 -26.37 41.61 16.79
C ILE A 9 -25.02 40.85 16.89
N LEU A 10 -23.93 41.45 16.47
CA LEU A 10 -22.60 40.86 16.58
C LEU A 10 -22.18 40.60 18.02
N LEU A 11 -22.52 41.51 18.95
CA LEU A 11 -22.24 41.34 20.37
C LEU A 11 -23.04 40.16 20.96
N VAL A 12 -24.31 40.02 20.61
CA VAL A 12 -25.14 38.89 21.06
C VAL A 12 -24.64 37.58 20.54
N ILE A 13 -24.21 37.50 19.27
CA ILE A 13 -23.63 36.29 18.70
C ILE A 13 -22.32 35.92 19.42
N ALA A 14 -21.46 36.88 19.72
CA ALA A 14 -20.21 36.65 20.44
C ALA A 14 -20.42 36.12 21.86
N VAL A 15 -21.43 36.65 22.58
CA VAL A 15 -21.79 36.21 23.94
C VAL A 15 -22.37 34.79 23.92
N VAL A 16 -23.25 34.47 22.97
CA VAL A 16 -23.86 33.14 22.85
C VAL A 16 -22.78 32.10 22.49
N PHE A 17 -21.86 32.44 21.57
CA PHE A 17 -20.76 31.54 21.20
C PHE A 17 -19.77 31.34 22.37
N GLY A 18 -19.43 32.39 23.11
CA GLY A 18 -18.56 32.33 24.29
C GLY A 18 -19.15 31.45 25.40
N LEU A 19 -20.45 31.59 25.70
CA LEU A 19 -21.15 30.75 26.69
C LEU A 19 -21.23 29.29 26.24
N GLY A 20 -21.44 29.04 24.94
CA GLY A 20 -21.42 27.68 24.37
C GLY A 20 -20.09 26.97 24.56
N VAL A 21 -18.98 27.65 24.29
CA VAL A 21 -17.60 27.08 24.46
C VAL A 21 -17.30 26.79 25.93
N VAL A 22 -17.71 27.68 26.86
CA VAL A 22 -17.50 27.45 28.30
C VAL A 22 -18.35 26.28 28.84
N ALA A 23 -19.57 26.09 28.32
CA ALA A 23 -20.44 24.97 28.69
C ALA A 23 -19.91 23.62 28.18
N LEU A 24 -19.37 23.59 26.98
CA LEU A 24 -18.71 22.40 26.39
C LEU A 24 -17.44 22.04 27.16
N ASN A 25 -16.62 23.02 27.53
CA ASN A 25 -15.37 22.77 28.25
C ASN A 25 -15.61 22.31 29.72
N ARG A 26 -16.72 22.72 30.35
CA ARG A 26 -17.12 22.22 31.68
C ARG A 26 -17.66 20.79 31.66
N ARG A 27 -18.14 20.27 30.53
CA ARG A 27 -18.59 18.87 30.41
C ARG A 27 -17.43 17.88 30.23
N SER A 28 -16.25 18.31 29.83
CA SER A 28 -15.09 17.44 29.63
C SER A 28 -14.19 17.28 30.86
N SER A 29 -14.45 17.97 31.97
CA SER A 29 -13.64 17.90 33.19
C SER A 29 -14.28 17.14 34.35
N GLY A 30 -15.18 16.17 34.07
CA GLY A 30 -15.70 15.21 35.03
C GLY A 30 -14.71 14.05 35.21
N GLY A 31 -13.68 14.24 36.03
CA GLY A 31 -12.66 13.25 36.32
C GLY A 31 -13.20 12.07 37.12
N ALA A 32 -12.97 10.86 36.63
CA ALA A 32 -13.04 9.63 37.38
C ALA A 32 -11.78 9.50 38.24
N GLY A 33 -11.93 9.61 39.55
CA GLY A 33 -10.83 9.45 40.50
C GLY A 33 -10.28 8.03 40.53
N VAL A 34 -9.02 7.90 40.17
CA VAL A 34 -8.24 6.68 40.31
C VAL A 34 -7.77 6.60 41.76
N LYS A 35 -8.22 5.57 42.53
CA LYS A 35 -7.71 5.25 43.83
C LYS A 35 -6.34 4.59 43.71
N PRO A 36 -5.34 4.95 44.51
CA PRO A 36 -4.05 4.30 44.49
C PRO A 36 -4.13 2.89 45.07
N VAL A 37 -3.64 1.92 44.28
CA VAL A 37 -3.47 0.53 44.75
C VAL A 37 -2.14 0.45 45.49
N THR A 38 -2.21 0.25 46.78
CA THR A 38 -1.06 -0.06 47.67
C THR A 38 -0.57 -1.47 47.39
N SER A 39 0.64 -1.58 46.87
CA SER A 39 1.39 -2.84 46.75
C SER A 39 1.88 -3.32 48.12
N LYS A 40 1.44 -4.51 48.57
CA LYS A 40 2.07 -5.26 49.64
C LYS A 40 3.24 -6.09 49.13
N PRO A 41 4.34 -6.19 49.83
CA PRO A 41 5.47 -7.01 49.42
C PRO A 41 5.16 -8.51 49.58
N VAL A 42 5.46 -9.31 48.57
CA VAL A 42 5.37 -10.77 48.63
C VAL A 42 6.70 -11.31 49.18
N THR A 43 6.60 -11.93 50.32
CA THR A 43 7.69 -12.63 51.02
C THR A 43 8.00 -13.95 50.32
N SER A 44 9.24 -14.15 49.93
CA SER A 44 9.78 -15.39 49.40
C SER A 44 9.92 -16.43 50.52
N THR A 45 9.35 -17.62 50.33
CA THR A 45 9.66 -18.79 51.13
C THR A 45 10.07 -19.94 50.20
N PRO A 46 11.17 -20.65 50.51
CA PRO A 46 11.67 -21.73 49.67
C PRO A 46 10.91 -23.02 49.93
N VAL A 47 10.50 -23.72 48.89
CA VAL A 47 9.93 -25.07 48.98
C VAL A 47 11.02 -26.09 48.62
N ALA A 48 11.29 -26.90 49.62
CA ALA A 48 12.20 -28.03 49.56
C ALA A 48 11.60 -29.19 48.74
N GLU A 49 12.50 -29.82 48.08
CA GLU A 49 12.57 -31.17 47.53
C GLU A 49 11.63 -32.20 48.17
N LYS A 50 10.83 -32.92 47.39
CA LYS A 50 10.33 -34.25 47.77
C LYS A 50 10.34 -35.18 46.54
N VAL A 51 11.19 -36.18 46.73
CA VAL A 51 11.51 -37.31 45.87
C VAL A 51 10.33 -38.27 45.71
N ALA A 52 10.17 -38.77 44.51
CA ALA A 52 9.72 -40.10 44.03
C ALA A 52 8.51 -40.80 44.69
N LYS A 53 7.55 -41.08 43.83
CA LYS A 53 6.93 -42.43 43.76
C LYS A 53 6.47 -42.73 42.33
N ALA A 54 7.04 -43.79 41.78
CA ALA A 54 6.63 -44.37 40.53
C ALA A 54 5.21 -44.95 40.64
N VAL A 55 4.34 -44.57 39.73
CA VAL A 55 3.10 -45.28 39.44
C VAL A 55 3.16 -45.73 38.00
N VAL A 56 3.23 -47.04 37.83
CA VAL A 56 3.01 -47.72 36.57
C VAL A 56 1.56 -47.52 36.18
N VAL A 57 1.32 -46.87 35.07
CA VAL A 57 -0.01 -46.77 34.43
C VAL A 57 0.08 -47.29 33.00
N ASP A 58 -0.75 -48.28 32.82
CA ASP A 58 -1.13 -49.08 31.67
C ASP A 58 -1.07 -48.30 30.33
N THR A 59 -0.51 -48.99 29.34
CA THR A 59 -0.34 -48.47 27.99
C THR A 59 -1.67 -48.60 27.23
N ALA A 60 -2.52 -47.61 27.32
CA ALA A 60 -3.60 -47.44 26.38
C ALA A 60 -3.08 -46.71 25.16
N VAL A 61 -3.05 -47.37 24.02
CA VAL A 61 -2.75 -46.80 22.70
C VAL A 61 -3.83 -45.75 22.40
N ILE A 62 -3.48 -44.50 22.58
CA ILE A 62 -4.29 -43.37 22.08
C ILE A 62 -3.90 -43.18 20.63
N GLU A 63 -4.78 -43.63 19.71
CA GLU A 63 -4.67 -43.21 18.31
C GLU A 63 -4.65 -41.67 18.25
N ALA A 64 -3.53 -41.14 17.71
CA ALA A 64 -3.41 -39.71 17.43
C ALA A 64 -4.50 -39.31 16.44
N PRO A 65 -5.24 -38.18 16.72
CA PRO A 65 -6.17 -37.67 15.71
C PRO A 65 -5.40 -37.34 14.44
N VAL A 66 -5.82 -37.91 13.34
CA VAL A 66 -5.38 -37.55 11.99
C VAL A 66 -5.70 -36.07 11.81
N ILE A 67 -4.68 -35.20 11.89
CA ILE A 67 -4.80 -33.81 11.51
C ILE A 67 -4.97 -33.82 9.99
N GLU A 68 -6.22 -33.74 9.55
CA GLU A 68 -6.54 -33.43 8.16
C GLU A 68 -5.82 -32.09 7.84
N THR A 69 -4.77 -32.17 7.03
CA THR A 69 -4.17 -30.98 6.44
C THR A 69 -5.26 -30.23 5.70
N PRO A 70 -5.53 -28.93 6.02
CA PRO A 70 -6.51 -28.19 5.26
C PRO A 70 -6.06 -28.20 3.81
N VAL A 71 -6.89 -28.78 2.94
CA VAL A 71 -6.76 -28.67 1.49
C VAL A 71 -6.73 -27.16 1.23
N VAL A 72 -5.56 -26.64 0.86
CA VAL A 72 -5.44 -25.27 0.36
C VAL A 72 -6.23 -25.27 -0.95
N GLU A 73 -7.50 -24.88 -0.86
CA GLU A 73 -8.27 -24.54 -2.05
C GLU A 73 -7.46 -23.45 -2.77
N THR A 74 -6.93 -23.81 -3.91
CA THR A 74 -6.35 -22.84 -4.84
C THR A 74 -7.43 -21.79 -5.08
N PRO A 75 -7.22 -20.51 -4.74
CA PRO A 75 -8.23 -19.48 -4.95
C PRO A 75 -8.61 -19.53 -6.42
N ALA A 76 -9.91 -19.68 -6.69
CA ALA A 76 -10.43 -19.56 -8.04
C ALA A 76 -9.89 -18.26 -8.63
N PRO A 77 -9.43 -18.23 -9.90
CA PRO A 77 -8.89 -17.04 -10.52
C PRO A 77 -9.90 -15.90 -10.32
N PRO A 78 -9.45 -14.72 -9.86
CA PRO A 78 -10.34 -13.60 -9.58
C PRO A 78 -11.18 -13.35 -10.83
N LYS A 79 -12.51 -13.36 -10.69
CA LYS A 79 -13.41 -12.99 -11.79
C LYS A 79 -12.99 -11.60 -12.25
N SER A 80 -12.36 -11.54 -13.42
CA SER A 80 -11.75 -10.35 -13.99
C SER A 80 -12.75 -9.18 -13.96
N ARG A 81 -12.44 -8.13 -13.23
CA ARG A 81 -13.13 -6.84 -13.28
C ARG A 81 -12.90 -6.09 -14.61
N TRP A 82 -12.05 -6.64 -15.46
CA TRP A 82 -11.75 -6.19 -16.82
C TRP A 82 -12.95 -6.13 -17.77
N GLY A 83 -14.13 -6.62 -17.30
CA GLY A 83 -15.31 -6.82 -18.15
C GLY A 83 -15.80 -5.58 -18.88
N LYS A 84 -15.65 -4.36 -18.33
CA LYS A 84 -16.19 -3.15 -18.99
C LYS A 84 -15.19 -2.47 -19.92
N THR A 85 -13.93 -2.33 -19.50
CA THR A 85 -12.88 -1.68 -20.32
C THR A 85 -12.40 -2.62 -21.41
N ALA A 86 -12.20 -3.90 -21.10
CA ALA A 86 -11.86 -4.92 -22.10
C ALA A 86 -12.99 -5.17 -23.10
N LEU A 87 -14.26 -5.10 -22.68
CA LEU A 87 -15.42 -5.19 -23.58
C LEU A 87 -15.52 -3.97 -24.50
N SER A 88 -15.20 -2.76 -24.03
CA SER A 88 -15.19 -1.57 -24.86
C SER A 88 -14.06 -1.62 -25.90
N LEU A 89 -12.85 -1.96 -25.48
CA LEU A 89 -11.72 -2.14 -26.40
C LEU A 89 -11.97 -3.30 -27.37
N ALA A 90 -12.45 -4.46 -26.88
CA ALA A 90 -12.78 -5.60 -27.75
C ALA A 90 -13.91 -5.30 -28.72
N GLY A 91 -14.89 -4.47 -28.34
CA GLY A 91 -15.96 -4.01 -29.22
C GLY A 91 -15.45 -3.16 -30.37
N VAL A 92 -14.56 -2.19 -30.10
CA VAL A 92 -13.91 -1.36 -31.11
C VAL A 92 -13.01 -2.19 -32.01
N LEU A 93 -12.19 -3.09 -31.44
CA LEU A 93 -11.33 -3.99 -32.20
C LEU A 93 -12.16 -4.96 -33.10
N GLY A 94 -13.33 -5.41 -32.62
CA GLY A 94 -14.28 -6.18 -33.41
C GLY A 94 -14.88 -5.38 -34.57
N GLY A 95 -15.22 -4.10 -34.35
CA GLY A 95 -15.70 -3.19 -35.36
C GLY A 95 -14.66 -2.90 -36.46
N VAL A 96 -13.42 -2.69 -36.07
CA VAL A 96 -12.27 -2.51 -36.97
C VAL A 96 -12.08 -3.76 -37.85
N ARG A 97 -12.15 -4.97 -37.26
CA ARG A 97 -12.09 -6.23 -38.05
C ARG A 97 -13.23 -6.42 -39.01
N ALA A 98 -14.45 -6.06 -38.62
CA ALA A 98 -15.64 -6.26 -39.42
C ALA A 98 -15.67 -5.40 -40.71
N ARG A 99 -14.97 -4.25 -40.72
CA ARG A 99 -14.92 -3.35 -41.86
C ARG A 99 -13.97 -3.78 -42.99
N GLY A 100 -13.10 -4.74 -42.77
CA GLY A 100 -12.26 -5.38 -43.77
C GLY A 100 -11.13 -4.53 -44.36
N GLY A 101 -10.95 -3.27 -43.90
CA GLY A 101 -9.93 -2.35 -44.41
C GLY A 101 -9.51 -1.32 -43.36
N ILE A 102 -8.37 -0.67 -43.60
CA ILE A 102 -7.85 0.42 -42.74
C ILE A 102 -8.30 1.75 -43.36
N THR A 103 -9.29 2.39 -42.70
CA THR A 103 -9.86 3.68 -43.12
C THR A 103 -9.53 4.78 -42.12
N ASN A 104 -9.88 6.03 -42.38
CA ASN A 104 -9.75 7.11 -41.41
C ASN A 104 -10.56 6.81 -40.13
N GLU A 105 -11.75 6.27 -40.27
CA GLU A 105 -12.59 5.85 -39.13
C GLU A 105 -11.92 4.78 -38.26
N THR A 106 -11.07 3.93 -38.87
CA THR A 106 -10.28 2.95 -38.10
C THR A 106 -9.31 3.64 -37.16
N TRP A 107 -8.69 4.72 -37.56
CA TRP A 107 -7.77 5.50 -36.76
C TRP A 107 -8.50 6.25 -35.63
N ASP A 108 -9.64 6.87 -35.97
CA ASP A 108 -10.47 7.58 -34.97
C ASP A 108 -10.99 6.62 -33.90
N ASP A 109 -11.46 5.44 -34.31
CA ASP A 109 -11.90 4.39 -33.39
C ASP A 109 -10.77 3.89 -32.45
N LEU A 110 -9.57 3.68 -32.98
CA LEU A 110 -8.41 3.26 -32.19
C LEU A 110 -7.96 4.35 -31.22
N GLU A 111 -7.94 5.61 -31.65
CA GLU A 111 -7.62 6.75 -30.81
C GLU A 111 -8.61 6.87 -29.66
N GLU A 112 -9.91 6.86 -29.97
CA GLU A 112 -10.97 6.90 -28.98
C GLU A 112 -10.88 5.73 -27.98
N ALA A 113 -10.60 4.52 -28.46
CA ALA A 113 -10.48 3.34 -27.63
C ALA A 113 -9.28 3.43 -26.68
N LEU A 114 -8.13 3.89 -27.16
CA LEU A 114 -6.93 4.08 -26.33
C LEU A 114 -7.14 5.18 -25.27
N LEU A 115 -7.75 6.30 -25.64
CA LEU A 115 -8.06 7.38 -24.72
C LEU A 115 -9.09 6.94 -23.65
N LYS A 116 -10.13 6.18 -24.03
CA LYS A 116 -11.10 5.59 -23.10
C LYS A 116 -10.47 4.54 -22.19
N ALA A 117 -9.41 3.90 -22.62
CA ALA A 117 -8.60 3.00 -21.80
C ALA A 117 -7.58 3.73 -20.91
N ASP A 118 -7.68 5.06 -20.83
CA ASP A 118 -6.81 5.95 -20.04
C ASP A 118 -5.33 5.93 -20.48
N VAL A 119 -5.09 5.61 -21.75
CA VAL A 119 -3.79 5.79 -22.38
C VAL A 119 -3.58 7.28 -22.65
N GLY A 120 -2.52 7.86 -22.13
CA GLY A 120 -2.28 9.30 -22.27
C GLY A 120 -2.14 9.73 -23.74
N ILE A 121 -2.61 10.95 -24.08
CA ILE A 121 -2.64 11.49 -25.45
C ILE A 121 -1.29 11.34 -26.16
N GLY A 122 -0.18 11.76 -25.52
CA GLY A 122 1.14 11.68 -26.16
C GLY A 122 1.61 10.24 -26.46
N VAL A 123 1.18 9.25 -25.67
CA VAL A 123 1.47 7.83 -25.93
C VAL A 123 0.58 7.32 -27.06
N THR A 124 -0.70 7.69 -27.06
CA THR A 124 -1.66 7.36 -28.12
C THR A 124 -1.18 7.88 -29.48
N ASP A 125 -0.84 9.16 -29.57
CA ASP A 125 -0.32 9.78 -30.80
C ASP A 125 0.93 9.05 -31.29
N ALA A 126 1.91 8.84 -30.43
CA ALA A 126 3.16 8.16 -30.80
C ALA A 126 2.94 6.72 -31.30
N LEU A 127 1.96 5.98 -30.69
CA LEU A 127 1.58 4.64 -31.15
C LEU A 127 0.93 4.68 -32.53
N LEU A 128 -0.06 5.55 -32.72
CA LEU A 128 -0.83 5.61 -33.95
C LEU A 128 0.01 6.16 -35.12
N ASP A 129 0.89 7.12 -34.87
CA ASP A 129 1.78 7.66 -35.92
C ASP A 129 2.79 6.62 -36.41
N SER A 130 3.37 5.81 -35.48
CA SER A 130 4.22 4.68 -35.85
C SER A 130 3.47 3.70 -36.77
N LEU A 131 2.24 3.35 -36.42
CA LEU A 131 1.42 2.41 -37.20
C LEU A 131 0.96 3.00 -38.53
N ARG A 132 0.58 4.30 -38.56
CA ARG A 132 0.25 5.01 -39.84
C ARG A 132 1.43 4.99 -40.82
N GLY A 133 2.66 5.18 -40.31
CA GLY A 133 3.87 5.07 -41.11
C GLY A 133 4.04 3.68 -41.76
N ARG A 134 3.81 2.63 -41.00
CA ARG A 134 3.91 1.24 -41.47
C ARG A 134 2.79 0.87 -42.47
N VAL A 135 1.57 1.35 -42.25
CA VAL A 135 0.47 1.20 -43.21
C VAL A 135 0.80 1.91 -44.53
N LYS A 136 1.34 3.16 -44.45
CA LYS A 136 1.79 3.90 -45.64
C LYS A 136 2.91 3.21 -46.40
N ALA A 137 3.82 2.53 -45.67
CA ALA A 137 4.89 1.71 -46.24
C ALA A 137 4.40 0.36 -46.78
N LYS A 138 3.10 0.03 -46.65
CA LYS A 138 2.47 -1.25 -47.03
C LYS A 138 3.02 -2.46 -46.27
N GLU A 139 3.59 -2.24 -45.10
CA GLU A 139 4.01 -3.30 -44.19
C GLU A 139 2.79 -3.91 -43.45
N ILE A 140 1.74 -3.12 -43.31
CA ILE A 140 0.46 -3.47 -42.70
C ILE A 140 -0.61 -3.18 -43.74
N THR A 141 -1.36 -4.18 -44.15
CA THR A 141 -2.33 -4.10 -45.25
C THR A 141 -3.76 -4.41 -44.82
N THR A 142 -3.92 -5.13 -43.70
CA THR A 142 -5.22 -5.56 -43.17
C THR A 142 -5.48 -5.02 -41.77
N ALA A 143 -6.75 -4.97 -41.37
CA ALA A 143 -7.15 -4.58 -40.03
C ALA A 143 -6.59 -5.54 -38.96
N ASP A 144 -6.54 -6.85 -39.25
CA ASP A 144 -5.97 -7.84 -38.31
C ASP A 144 -4.46 -7.62 -38.09
N GLU A 145 -3.71 -7.35 -39.19
CA GLU A 145 -2.28 -7.02 -39.10
C GLU A 145 -2.06 -5.74 -38.28
N LEU A 146 -2.93 -4.73 -38.43
CA LEU A 146 -2.88 -3.48 -37.67
C LEU A 146 -3.06 -3.74 -36.16
N LEU A 147 -4.04 -4.55 -35.79
CA LEU A 147 -4.29 -4.87 -34.38
C LEU A 147 -3.15 -5.69 -33.76
N VAL A 148 -2.59 -6.63 -34.50
CA VAL A 148 -1.41 -7.38 -34.05
C VAL A 148 -0.19 -6.45 -33.90
N ALA A 149 -0.02 -5.51 -34.83
CA ALA A 149 1.06 -4.53 -34.77
C ALA A 149 0.90 -3.58 -33.57
N LEU A 150 -0.33 -3.10 -33.31
CA LEU A 150 -0.65 -2.29 -32.14
C LEU A 150 -0.32 -3.04 -30.84
N GLN A 151 -0.76 -4.30 -30.70
CA GLN A 151 -0.45 -5.11 -29.54
C GLN A 151 1.06 -5.28 -29.34
N ARG A 152 1.80 -5.57 -30.40
CA ARG A 152 3.25 -5.72 -30.33
C ARG A 152 3.95 -4.42 -29.93
N GLU A 153 3.54 -3.29 -30.48
CA GLU A 153 4.09 -1.97 -30.14
C GLU A 153 3.84 -1.62 -28.67
N MET A 154 2.63 -1.88 -28.16
CA MET A 154 2.30 -1.70 -26.74
C MET A 154 3.13 -2.62 -25.87
N THR A 155 3.27 -3.89 -26.23
CA THR A 155 4.05 -4.88 -25.47
C THR A 155 5.53 -4.49 -25.44
N SER A 156 6.11 -4.10 -26.58
CA SER A 156 7.53 -3.74 -26.66
C SER A 156 7.89 -2.53 -25.78
N ARG A 157 6.96 -1.58 -25.62
CA ARG A 157 7.15 -0.43 -24.72
C ARG A 157 7.20 -0.83 -23.26
N LEU A 158 6.61 -1.98 -22.88
CA LEU A 158 6.63 -2.52 -21.52
C LEU A 158 7.78 -3.51 -21.27
N GLU A 159 8.26 -4.17 -22.32
CA GLU A 159 9.31 -5.20 -22.21
C GLU A 159 10.68 -4.64 -21.83
N GLY A 160 10.98 -3.40 -22.20
CA GLY A 160 12.23 -2.73 -21.88
C GLY A 160 12.36 -2.22 -20.45
N ALA A 161 11.33 -2.36 -19.62
CA ALA A 161 11.36 -1.91 -18.25
C ALA A 161 12.22 -2.84 -17.38
N ASN A 162 13.12 -2.27 -16.57
CA ASN A 162 13.81 -3.02 -15.53
C ASN A 162 12.80 -3.48 -14.49
N ARG A 163 12.71 -4.80 -14.27
CA ARG A 163 11.79 -5.45 -13.31
C ARG A 163 12.49 -5.94 -12.06
N GLU A 164 13.78 -5.73 -11.96
CA GLU A 164 14.54 -6.08 -10.76
C GLU A 164 14.35 -5.02 -9.68
N LEU A 165 14.15 -5.47 -8.44
CA LEU A 165 14.09 -4.59 -7.29
C LEU A 165 15.50 -4.07 -6.97
N ASN A 166 15.64 -2.76 -6.87
CA ASN A 166 16.92 -2.11 -6.65
C ASN A 166 17.31 -2.14 -5.16
N PHE A 167 18.10 -3.13 -4.80
CA PHE A 167 18.82 -3.15 -3.53
C PHE A 167 20.25 -2.65 -3.76
N ALA A 168 20.46 -1.37 -3.44
CA ALA A 168 21.72 -0.71 -3.72
C ALA A 168 22.83 -1.14 -2.74
N GLN A 169 24.05 -1.22 -3.24
CA GLN A 169 25.24 -1.27 -2.38
C GLN A 169 25.47 0.13 -1.83
N LEU A 170 25.21 0.34 -0.55
CA LEU A 170 25.34 1.63 0.11
C LEU A 170 26.60 1.70 0.97
N ASP A 171 27.00 2.92 1.30
CA ASP A 171 28.09 3.16 2.25
C ASP A 171 27.69 2.63 3.65
N GLU A 172 28.69 2.36 4.47
CA GLU A 172 28.49 1.84 5.83
C GLU A 172 27.60 2.79 6.65
N GLY A 173 26.62 2.20 7.32
CA GLY A 173 25.64 2.93 8.12
C GLY A 173 24.45 3.50 7.34
N ARG A 174 24.43 3.38 6.00
CA ARG A 174 23.28 3.77 5.18
C ARG A 174 22.29 2.61 5.06
N ILE A 175 20.99 2.92 5.00
CA ILE A 175 19.90 1.95 4.99
C ILE A 175 19.12 2.06 3.69
N ASN A 176 18.94 0.95 2.97
CA ASN A 176 18.01 0.88 1.85
C ASN A 176 16.57 1.11 2.32
N VAL A 177 15.84 1.97 1.64
CA VAL A 177 14.44 2.23 1.93
C VAL A 177 13.61 1.99 0.67
N TRP A 178 12.62 1.11 0.76
CA TRP A 178 11.63 0.87 -0.29
C TRP A 178 10.28 1.39 0.16
N LEU A 179 9.70 2.31 -0.59
CA LEU A 179 8.40 2.90 -0.31
C LEU A 179 7.32 2.24 -1.17
N PHE A 180 6.23 1.81 -0.56
CA PHE A 180 5.07 1.25 -1.26
C PHE A 180 3.98 2.30 -1.35
N VAL A 181 3.63 2.68 -2.58
CA VAL A 181 2.63 3.69 -2.88
C VAL A 181 1.49 3.10 -3.71
N GLY A 182 0.31 3.71 -3.67
CA GLY A 182 -0.88 3.27 -4.40
C GLY A 182 -2.15 3.63 -3.64
N VAL A 183 -3.30 3.45 -4.26
CA VAL A 183 -4.60 3.78 -3.66
C VAL A 183 -5.00 2.81 -2.55
N ASN A 184 -6.00 3.17 -1.74
CA ASN A 184 -6.51 2.27 -0.72
C ASN A 184 -7.18 1.03 -1.34
N GLY A 185 -6.96 -0.13 -0.72
CA GLY A 185 -7.56 -1.41 -1.16
C GLY A 185 -6.80 -2.12 -2.29
N VAL A 186 -5.79 -1.48 -2.91
CA VAL A 186 -5.01 -2.06 -4.01
C VAL A 186 -4.07 -3.20 -3.58
N GLY A 187 -3.90 -3.42 -2.28
CA GLY A 187 -3.08 -4.51 -1.75
C GLY A 187 -1.65 -4.13 -1.34
N LYS A 188 -1.35 -2.84 -1.05
CA LYS A 188 -0.02 -2.40 -0.60
C LYS A 188 0.52 -3.24 0.56
N THR A 189 -0.20 -3.29 1.68
CA THR A 189 0.20 -4.03 2.88
C THR A 189 0.44 -5.53 2.60
N THR A 190 -0.40 -6.14 1.74
CA THR A 190 -0.21 -7.53 1.30
C THR A 190 1.04 -7.70 0.43
N THR A 191 1.31 -6.74 -0.45
CA THR A 191 2.50 -6.75 -1.30
C THR A 191 3.76 -6.59 -0.47
N ILE A 192 3.75 -5.69 0.51
CA ILE A 192 4.85 -5.55 1.49
C ILE A 192 5.12 -6.88 2.18
N GLY A 193 4.07 -7.58 2.65
CA GLY A 193 4.22 -8.89 3.29
C GLY A 193 4.87 -9.94 2.40
N LYS A 194 4.50 -10.00 1.12
CA LYS A 194 5.11 -10.92 0.16
C LYS A 194 6.56 -10.55 -0.16
N VAL A 195 6.83 -9.27 -0.36
CA VAL A 195 8.19 -8.77 -0.62
C VAL A 195 9.08 -8.96 0.61
N SER A 196 8.57 -8.73 1.82
CA SER A 196 9.34 -8.95 3.05
C SER A 196 9.75 -10.41 3.21
N ALA A 197 8.84 -11.36 2.93
CA ALA A 197 9.17 -12.79 2.96
C ALA A 197 10.25 -13.14 1.92
N GLN A 198 10.11 -12.65 0.69
CA GLN A 198 11.10 -12.86 -0.37
C GLN A 198 12.49 -12.29 0.00
N GLN A 199 12.52 -11.08 0.59
CA GLN A 199 13.79 -10.47 0.98
C GLN A 199 14.44 -11.18 2.18
N ALA A 200 13.63 -11.68 3.11
CA ALA A 200 14.10 -12.51 4.23
C ALA A 200 14.70 -13.85 3.72
N GLU A 201 14.08 -14.48 2.73
CA GLU A 201 14.63 -15.69 2.07
C GLU A 201 15.99 -15.43 1.39
N LEU A 202 16.23 -14.20 0.94
CA LEU A 202 17.54 -13.77 0.42
C LEU A 202 18.55 -13.44 1.54
N GLY A 203 18.19 -13.68 2.81
CA GLY A 203 19.05 -13.48 3.97
C GLY A 203 19.14 -12.04 4.47
N ARG A 204 18.24 -11.13 4.01
CA ARG A 204 18.22 -9.74 4.44
C ARG A 204 17.44 -9.56 5.73
N SER A 205 17.96 -8.73 6.62
CA SER A 205 17.28 -8.30 7.84
C SER A 205 16.40 -7.08 7.57
N LEU A 206 15.15 -7.08 8.07
CA LEU A 206 14.11 -6.17 7.61
C LEU A 206 13.42 -5.42 8.75
N VAL A 207 13.08 -4.17 8.50
CA VAL A 207 12.14 -3.38 9.29
C VAL A 207 10.91 -3.05 8.43
N LEU A 208 9.71 -3.32 8.94
CA LEU A 208 8.45 -2.87 8.33
C LEU A 208 7.96 -1.62 9.07
N ALA A 209 7.80 -0.52 8.35
CA ALA A 209 7.34 0.75 8.90
C ALA A 209 5.88 1.02 8.48
N ALA A 210 4.96 1.02 9.47
CA ALA A 210 3.52 1.19 9.27
C ALA A 210 3.16 2.67 9.09
N GLY A 211 3.51 3.27 7.96
CA GLY A 211 3.25 4.67 7.65
C GLY A 211 1.80 4.98 7.24
N ASP A 212 0.93 3.97 6.99
CA ASP A 212 -0.52 4.18 6.90
C ASP A 212 -1.13 4.34 8.30
N THR A 213 -0.84 5.45 8.96
CA THR A 213 -1.24 5.74 10.34
C THR A 213 -2.74 5.95 10.53
N PHE A 214 -3.47 6.11 9.44
CA PHE A 214 -4.92 6.37 9.48
C PHE A 214 -5.78 5.11 9.49
N ARG A 215 -5.16 3.93 9.37
CA ARG A 215 -5.83 2.64 9.32
C ARG A 215 -5.22 1.68 10.32
N ALA A 216 -5.78 1.65 11.55
CA ALA A 216 -5.31 0.75 12.61
C ALA A 216 -5.22 -0.71 12.15
N ALA A 217 -6.23 -1.20 11.43
CA ALA A 217 -6.24 -2.56 10.87
C ALA A 217 -5.11 -2.82 9.86
N ALA A 218 -4.62 -1.79 9.14
CA ALA A 218 -3.48 -1.96 8.23
C ALA A 218 -2.18 -2.19 9.02
N ALA A 219 -1.97 -1.46 10.12
CA ALA A 219 -0.82 -1.65 11.00
C ALA A 219 -0.84 -3.03 11.68
N GLU A 220 -2.01 -3.54 12.09
CA GLU A 220 -2.17 -4.89 12.64
C GLU A 220 -1.87 -5.96 11.59
N GLN A 221 -2.39 -5.78 10.37
CA GLN A 221 -2.10 -6.68 9.25
C GLN A 221 -0.61 -6.69 8.91
N LEU A 222 0.05 -5.53 8.90
CA LEU A 222 1.48 -5.43 8.69
C LEU A 222 2.27 -6.13 9.80
N GLY A 223 1.79 -6.08 11.05
CA GLY A 223 2.34 -6.83 12.18
C GLY A 223 2.36 -8.34 11.95
N THR A 224 1.24 -8.88 11.47
CA THR A 224 1.16 -10.32 11.11
C THR A 224 2.17 -10.69 10.02
N TRP A 225 2.41 -9.81 9.04
CA TRP A 225 3.42 -10.04 8.02
C TRP A 225 4.85 -9.95 8.58
N ALA A 226 5.10 -9.00 9.49
CA ALA A 226 6.39 -8.87 10.18
C ALA A 226 6.75 -10.15 10.95
N GLU A 227 5.81 -10.68 11.72
CA GLU A 227 5.99 -11.95 12.43
C GLU A 227 6.33 -13.12 11.49
N ARG A 228 5.62 -13.22 10.36
CA ARG A 228 5.84 -14.30 9.37
C ARG A 228 7.18 -14.21 8.64
N SER A 229 7.65 -13.02 8.37
CA SER A 229 8.93 -12.79 7.67
C SER A 229 10.13 -12.63 8.61
N GLY A 230 9.89 -12.65 9.94
CA GLY A 230 10.95 -12.37 10.93
C GLY A 230 11.43 -10.92 10.91
N ALA A 231 10.66 -10.00 10.32
CA ALA A 231 10.97 -8.58 10.28
C ALA A 231 10.56 -7.87 11.58
N GLU A 232 11.26 -6.79 11.92
CA GLU A 232 10.84 -5.91 13.02
C GLU A 232 9.78 -4.93 12.54
N LEU A 233 8.70 -4.75 13.34
CA LEU A 233 7.64 -3.78 13.05
C LEU A 233 7.88 -2.47 13.79
N VAL A 234 7.78 -1.35 13.06
CA VAL A 234 7.70 0.00 13.63
C VAL A 234 6.35 0.61 13.27
N ARG A 235 5.63 1.07 14.30
CA ARG A 235 4.33 1.74 14.17
C ARG A 235 4.28 2.99 15.04
N GLY A 236 3.55 4.00 14.57
CA GLY A 236 3.25 5.21 15.32
C GLY A 236 1.88 5.18 15.98
N ALA A 237 1.51 6.28 16.62
CA ALA A 237 0.16 6.49 17.10
C ALA A 237 -0.82 6.62 15.93
N GLU A 238 -2.07 6.21 16.15
CA GLU A 238 -3.13 6.38 15.16
C GLU A 238 -3.33 7.86 14.80
N GLY A 239 -3.40 8.16 13.50
CA GLY A 239 -3.46 9.53 12.99
C GLY A 239 -2.16 10.33 13.11
N GLY A 240 -1.06 9.71 13.56
CA GLY A 240 0.26 10.34 13.62
C GLY A 240 0.84 10.68 12.25
N ASP A 241 1.97 11.39 12.23
CA ASP A 241 2.66 11.76 10.98
C ASP A 241 3.29 10.51 10.32
N PRO A 242 2.86 10.12 9.10
CA PRO A 242 3.45 9.01 8.36
C PRO A 242 4.97 9.12 8.19
N SER A 243 5.46 10.32 7.97
CA SER A 243 6.89 10.58 7.77
C SER A 243 7.71 10.25 9.02
N SER A 244 7.16 10.50 10.21
CA SER A 244 7.84 10.18 11.47
C SER A 244 7.97 8.68 11.66
N VAL A 245 6.92 7.90 11.33
CA VAL A 245 6.95 6.43 11.44
C VAL A 245 8.00 5.82 10.51
N ILE A 246 8.07 6.31 9.27
CA ILE A 246 9.10 5.87 8.32
C ILE A 246 10.50 6.22 8.84
N PHE A 247 10.68 7.44 9.35
CA PHE A 247 11.96 7.87 9.90
C PHE A 247 12.38 7.05 11.12
N ASP A 248 11.45 6.78 12.05
CA ASP A 248 11.70 5.92 13.21
C ASP A 248 12.10 4.50 12.80
N GLY A 249 11.48 3.96 11.73
CA GLY A 249 11.87 2.69 11.11
C GLY A 249 13.31 2.71 10.60
N ILE A 250 13.71 3.78 9.94
CA ILE A 250 15.07 3.96 9.42
C ILE A 250 16.09 4.07 10.57
N GLN A 251 15.78 4.89 11.58
CA GLN A 251 16.65 5.02 12.76
C GLN A 251 16.80 3.68 13.50
N ARG A 252 15.70 2.92 13.61
CA ARG A 252 15.70 1.60 14.21
C ARG A 252 16.56 0.62 13.39
N ALA A 253 16.45 0.65 12.07
CA ALA A 253 17.25 -0.17 11.18
C ALA A 253 18.74 0.14 11.33
N ALA A 254 19.12 1.40 11.31
CA ALA A 254 20.51 1.83 11.48
C ALA A 254 21.08 1.43 12.85
N ALA A 255 20.31 1.63 13.92
CA ALA A 255 20.76 1.33 15.29
C ALA A 255 20.99 -0.18 15.53
N LYS A 256 20.28 -1.03 14.79
CA LYS A 256 20.35 -2.50 14.96
C LYS A 256 21.09 -3.23 13.83
N GLY A 257 21.52 -2.52 12.81
CA GLY A 257 22.23 -3.08 11.66
C GLY A 257 21.32 -3.90 10.73
N PHE A 258 20.05 -3.46 10.54
CA PHE A 258 19.18 -4.05 9.54
C PHE A 258 19.54 -3.54 8.14
N ASP A 259 19.25 -4.35 7.11
CA ASP A 259 19.63 -4.08 5.73
C ASP A 259 18.64 -3.21 4.96
N LEU A 260 17.33 -3.34 5.28
CA LEU A 260 16.25 -2.78 4.46
C LEU A 260 15.03 -2.36 5.30
N VAL A 261 14.50 -1.18 4.99
CA VAL A 261 13.22 -0.70 5.51
C VAL A 261 12.17 -0.75 4.41
N LEU A 262 11.04 -1.43 4.66
CA LEU A 262 9.84 -1.42 3.80
C LEU A 262 8.81 -0.49 4.42
N GLY A 263 8.52 0.62 3.74
CA GLY A 263 7.58 1.64 4.20
C GLY A 263 6.20 1.51 3.57
N ASP A 264 5.17 1.20 4.38
CA ASP A 264 3.76 1.31 3.95
C ASP A 264 3.32 2.77 3.98
N THR A 265 2.57 3.22 2.99
CA THR A 265 2.07 4.59 2.91
C THR A 265 0.56 4.64 2.78
N ALA A 266 -0.05 5.75 3.20
CA ALA A 266 -1.46 6.02 2.98
C ALA A 266 -1.79 6.07 1.47
N GLY A 267 -3.02 5.69 1.11
CA GLY A 267 -3.48 5.67 -0.29
C GLY A 267 -4.82 6.37 -0.49
N ARG A 268 -5.03 7.56 0.09
CA ARG A 268 -6.31 8.28 0.05
C ARG A 268 -6.54 8.95 -1.29
N LEU A 269 -7.64 8.59 -1.99
CA LEU A 269 -8.03 9.21 -3.27
C LEU A 269 -8.77 10.54 -3.12
N GLN A 270 -9.39 10.78 -1.97
CA GLN A 270 -10.33 11.89 -1.77
C GLN A 270 -9.67 13.28 -1.81
N ASN A 271 -8.38 13.39 -1.49
CA ASN A 271 -7.61 14.63 -1.51
C ASN A 271 -6.31 14.45 -2.29
N LYS A 272 -6.39 14.42 -3.62
CA LYS A 272 -5.26 14.13 -4.51
C LYS A 272 -4.04 15.05 -4.29
N SER A 273 -4.25 16.36 -4.10
CA SER A 273 -3.17 17.32 -3.86
C SER A 273 -2.46 17.07 -2.53
N ASN A 274 -3.23 16.88 -1.45
CA ASN A 274 -2.67 16.64 -0.12
C ASN A 274 -1.94 15.30 -0.04
N LEU A 275 -2.44 14.25 -0.73
CA LEU A 275 -1.75 12.95 -0.79
C LEU A 275 -0.40 13.05 -1.47
N MET A 276 -0.31 13.74 -2.60
CA MET A 276 0.97 13.90 -3.30
C MET A 276 1.99 14.71 -2.50
N ASP A 277 1.53 15.73 -1.76
CA ASP A 277 2.41 16.51 -0.89
C ASP A 277 2.86 15.69 0.33
N GLU A 278 1.99 14.85 0.88
CA GLU A 278 2.32 13.89 1.92
C GLU A 278 3.36 12.87 1.45
N LEU A 279 3.16 12.27 0.27
CA LEU A 279 4.12 11.32 -0.31
C LEU A 279 5.48 11.98 -0.62
N ARG A 280 5.48 13.22 -1.13
CA ARG A 280 6.74 13.99 -1.30
C ARG A 280 7.44 14.24 0.02
N LYS A 281 6.67 14.54 1.09
CA LYS A 281 7.22 14.72 2.44
C LYS A 281 7.81 13.40 2.95
N VAL A 282 7.08 12.30 2.84
CA VAL A 282 7.55 10.96 3.23
C VAL A 282 8.86 10.63 2.52
N ARG A 283 8.90 10.76 1.18
CA ARG A 283 10.10 10.49 0.41
C ARG A 283 11.28 11.36 0.86
N ARG A 284 11.07 12.67 1.01
CA ARG A 284 12.12 13.59 1.44
C ARG A 284 12.68 13.28 2.84
N ILE A 285 11.82 12.79 3.74
CA ILE A 285 12.23 12.40 5.09
C ILE A 285 12.94 11.05 5.06
N ALA A 286 12.42 10.08 4.28
CA ALA A 286 13.01 8.77 4.12
C ALA A 286 14.39 8.80 3.44
N ASP A 287 14.67 9.84 2.65
CA ASP A 287 15.94 10.05 1.95
C ASP A 287 16.98 10.81 2.78
N ARG A 288 16.65 11.14 4.05
CA ARG A 288 17.61 11.72 4.99
C ARG A 288 18.46 10.64 5.62
N GLU A 289 19.72 10.94 5.82
CA GLU A 289 20.62 10.03 6.51
C GLU A 289 20.07 9.57 7.87
N PRO A 290 20.19 8.28 8.18
CA PRO A 290 20.92 7.25 7.44
C PRO A 290 20.12 6.59 6.29
N GLY A 291 18.88 6.99 6.02
CA GLY A 291 18.03 6.42 4.96
C GLY A 291 18.48 6.81 3.55
N GLN A 292 18.24 5.94 2.59
CA GLN A 292 18.30 6.20 1.15
C GLN A 292 17.15 5.48 0.45
N VAL A 293 16.28 6.23 -0.21
CA VAL A 293 15.19 5.67 -0.99
C VAL A 293 15.74 5.11 -2.29
N THR A 294 15.95 3.80 -2.31
CA THR A 294 16.50 3.09 -3.47
C THR A 294 15.40 2.54 -4.38
N GLU A 295 14.15 2.41 -3.86
CA GLU A 295 13.02 1.93 -4.64
C GLU A 295 11.71 2.60 -4.22
N VAL A 296 10.83 2.85 -5.20
CA VAL A 296 9.45 3.27 -4.97
C VAL A 296 8.53 2.38 -5.80
N LEU A 297 7.77 1.53 -5.11
CA LEU A 297 6.89 0.54 -5.73
C LEU A 297 5.46 1.06 -5.78
N LEU A 298 4.98 1.33 -6.99
CA LEU A 298 3.57 1.63 -7.23
C LEU A 298 2.78 0.31 -7.32
N VAL A 299 1.93 0.08 -6.34
CA VAL A 299 1.01 -1.07 -6.32
C VAL A 299 -0.27 -0.67 -7.03
N ILE A 300 -0.64 -1.43 -8.06
CA ILE A 300 -1.86 -1.22 -8.85
C ILE A 300 -2.69 -2.51 -8.84
N ASP A 301 -4.01 -2.35 -8.93
CA ASP A 301 -4.96 -3.45 -9.13
C ASP A 301 -5.13 -3.63 -10.64
N ALA A 302 -4.94 -4.87 -11.10
CA ALA A 302 -4.93 -5.21 -12.51
C ALA A 302 -6.13 -6.10 -12.89
#